data_6d7bcfbdce1a942d35c87e8384fae0a3
#
_entry.id   6d7bcfbdce1a942d35c87e8384fae0a3
#
_cell.length_a   1.000
_cell.length_b   1.000
_cell.length_c   1.000
_cell.angle_alpha   90.00
_cell.angle_beta   90.00
_cell.angle_gamma   90.00
#
_symmetry.space_group_name_H-M   'P 1'
#
loop_
_entity.id
_entity.type
_entity.pdbx_description
1 polymer ?
#
loop_
_entity_poly.entity_id
_entity_poly.type
_entity_poly.pdbx_seq_one_letter_code
_entity_poly.pdbx_strand_id
1 'polypeptide(L)'
;MRTLIKETGTWKWGLLCLVFLAPFFFLTYGFANQYASGLSDVPSIVFAWEKHIPLWAWTIVPYWSIDLFYGLSLLLCWNKFELKQQALRLFLAQVISISCFLLFPLKFSFERPPLDGFFGLWFDVLMGFDKPFNQAPSLHIVLLMILWDFYRRHVSGIWKYLVDFWCVLIGISVLTTWQHHFIDLPTGILVGALCLWLFPISVKSPFRKDGLQLLTAKHLKLGSYYLCGSVIFFILAYEFRPWGLWLIYPAVSLFIVAHSYSFVRPHFFQKQENGKMTVAAQILLAPYLIFAWLNSRIWTKKHPEDSFIIQHELKKIYIGRIPAQQDHHQYNAIFDCVAELPLNQATAYQQYLSLDLIPLQANQLELAVARLNDLMSKLEASSIQNILIFCALGYSRSSAVLTAWLIQQNQDANIDEMVSIIRKARPWVVLKQAQLEELEIYHLKLKGLAP
;
A
#
# COMPACT_ATOMS: atom_id res chain seq x y z
N MET A 1 14.73 4.86 7.78
CA MET A 1 14.48 5.71 6.57
C MET A 1 15.78 5.87 5.80
N ARG A 2 15.88 5.45 4.53
CA ARG A 2 17.03 5.88 3.71
C ARG A 2 16.87 7.38 3.48
N THR A 3 17.71 8.18 4.10
CA THR A 3 17.84 9.60 3.76
C THR A 3 18.23 9.69 2.29
N LEU A 4 17.38 10.30 1.46
CA LEU A 4 17.69 10.55 0.06
C LEU A 4 18.74 11.67 0.01
N ILE A 5 20.01 11.30 0.15
CA ILE A 5 21.12 12.24 0.00
C ILE A 5 21.17 12.62 -1.49
N LYS A 6 21.26 13.90 -1.76
CA LYS A 6 21.33 14.43 -3.13
C LYS A 6 22.72 14.13 -3.71
N GLU A 7 22.74 13.41 -4.84
CA GLU A 7 23.97 13.11 -5.60
C GLU A 7 24.13 14.11 -6.74
N THR A 8 25.36 14.47 -7.04
CA THR A 8 25.68 15.33 -8.19
C THR A 8 25.68 14.53 -9.48
N GLY A 9 25.19 15.12 -10.57
CA GLY A 9 25.22 14.51 -11.91
C GLY A 9 24.16 13.44 -12.18
N THR A 10 23.19 13.24 -11.28
CA THR A 10 22.07 12.28 -11.46
C THR A 10 21.27 12.60 -12.72
N TRP A 11 21.11 13.86 -13.07
CA TRP A 11 20.39 14.31 -14.25
C TRP A 11 20.96 13.75 -15.58
N LYS A 12 22.29 13.46 -15.66
CA LYS A 12 22.91 12.84 -16.86
C LYS A 12 22.35 11.43 -17.08
N TRP A 13 22.21 10.67 -16.02
CA TRP A 13 21.58 9.35 -16.05
C TRP A 13 20.08 9.43 -16.31
N GLY A 14 19.42 10.48 -15.79
CA GLY A 14 18.03 10.80 -16.08
C GLY A 14 17.81 11.07 -17.56
N LEU A 15 18.70 11.83 -18.20
CA LEU A 15 18.66 12.07 -19.63
C LEU A 15 18.82 10.77 -20.44
N LEU A 16 19.72 9.89 -20.02
CA LEU A 16 19.89 8.58 -20.67
C LEU A 16 18.61 7.73 -20.55
N CYS A 17 17.98 7.72 -19.37
CA CYS A 17 16.68 7.06 -19.20
C CYS A 17 15.61 7.67 -20.11
N LEU A 18 15.56 8.99 -20.25
CA LEU A 18 14.60 9.68 -21.10
C LEU A 18 14.82 9.36 -22.59
N VAL A 19 16.06 9.32 -23.05
CA VAL A 19 16.41 8.93 -24.42
C VAL A 19 15.95 7.51 -24.77
N PHE A 20 15.87 6.62 -23.79
CA PHE A 20 15.30 5.28 -23.97
C PHE A 20 13.77 5.27 -23.81
N LEU A 21 13.26 5.84 -22.73
CA LEU A 21 11.84 5.73 -22.35
C LEU A 21 10.91 6.53 -23.26
N ALA A 22 11.33 7.70 -23.79
CA ALA A 22 10.48 8.48 -24.66
C ALA A 22 10.23 7.81 -26.03
N PRO A 23 11.24 7.32 -26.77
CA PRO A 23 10.98 6.53 -27.97
C PRO A 23 10.19 5.25 -27.69
N PHE A 24 10.48 4.55 -26.58
CA PHE A 24 9.73 3.37 -26.18
C PHE A 24 8.25 3.70 -25.94
N PHE A 25 7.96 4.82 -25.29
CA PHE A 25 6.59 5.31 -25.10
C PHE A 25 5.87 5.51 -26.44
N PHE A 26 6.40 6.36 -27.31
CA PHE A 26 5.72 6.71 -28.56
C PHE A 26 5.59 5.51 -29.52
N LEU A 27 6.60 4.66 -29.62
CA LEU A 27 6.56 3.48 -30.48
C LEU A 27 5.51 2.46 -30.00
N THR A 28 5.50 2.13 -28.71
CA THR A 28 4.56 1.13 -28.20
C THR A 28 3.13 1.66 -28.12
N TYR A 29 2.95 2.93 -27.76
CA TYR A 29 1.64 3.58 -27.74
C TYR A 29 1.05 3.71 -29.15
N GLY A 30 1.85 4.17 -30.10
CA GLY A 30 1.46 4.25 -31.50
C GLY A 30 1.16 2.88 -32.10
N PHE A 31 1.96 1.85 -31.76
CA PHE A 31 1.69 0.48 -32.18
C PHE A 31 0.33 -0.03 -31.66
N ALA A 32 0.00 0.19 -30.39
CA ALA A 32 -1.28 -0.23 -29.82
C ALA A 32 -2.46 0.51 -30.47
N ASN A 33 -2.33 1.82 -30.73
CA ASN A 33 -3.33 2.61 -31.47
C ASN A 33 -3.53 2.08 -32.91
N GLN A 34 -2.44 1.77 -33.60
CA GLN A 34 -2.50 1.22 -34.95
C GLN A 34 -3.16 -0.16 -34.98
N TYR A 35 -2.79 -1.02 -34.04
CA TYR A 35 -3.39 -2.34 -33.87
C TYR A 35 -4.91 -2.24 -33.65
N ALA A 36 -5.35 -1.45 -32.66
CA ALA A 36 -6.77 -1.29 -32.35
C ALA A 36 -7.57 -0.67 -33.50
N SER A 37 -6.97 0.29 -34.23
CA SER A 37 -7.62 0.91 -35.41
C SER A 37 -7.81 -0.03 -36.59
N GLY A 38 -7.08 -1.15 -36.65
CA GLY A 38 -7.21 -2.18 -37.67
C GLY A 38 -8.28 -3.24 -37.36
N LEU A 39 -8.88 -3.22 -36.16
CA LEU A 39 -9.93 -4.16 -35.77
C LEU A 39 -11.28 -3.69 -36.30
N SER A 40 -12.10 -4.64 -36.73
CA SER A 40 -13.43 -4.38 -37.31
C SER A 40 -14.45 -3.89 -36.27
N ASP A 41 -14.31 -4.34 -35.04
CA ASP A 41 -15.22 -3.96 -33.93
C ASP A 41 -14.41 -3.77 -32.63
N VAL A 42 -14.40 -2.53 -32.13
CA VAL A 42 -13.77 -2.17 -30.87
C VAL A 42 -14.83 -1.63 -29.92
N PRO A 43 -15.12 -2.31 -28.81
CA PRO A 43 -16.16 -1.89 -27.88
C PRO A 43 -15.79 -0.63 -27.10
N SER A 44 -16.82 -0.02 -26.50
CA SER A 44 -16.69 1.08 -25.54
C SER A 44 -17.38 0.71 -24.23
N ILE A 45 -16.86 1.19 -23.10
CA ILE A 45 -17.51 1.08 -21.79
C ILE A 45 -17.87 2.47 -21.31
N VAL A 46 -19.14 2.83 -21.41
CA VAL A 46 -19.65 4.19 -21.17
C VAL A 46 -20.80 4.13 -20.17
N PHE A 47 -20.75 4.98 -19.16
CA PHE A 47 -21.86 5.15 -18.23
C PHE A 47 -22.83 6.24 -18.76
N ALA A 48 -24.13 6.04 -18.56
CA ALA A 48 -25.16 6.94 -19.09
C ALA A 48 -25.00 8.41 -18.66
N TRP A 49 -24.40 8.67 -17.53
CA TRP A 49 -24.17 10.03 -17.01
C TRP A 49 -22.99 10.75 -17.68
N GLU A 50 -22.05 10.02 -18.33
CA GLU A 50 -20.86 10.62 -18.96
C GLU A 50 -21.21 11.59 -20.08
N LYS A 51 -22.35 11.42 -20.75
CA LYS A 51 -22.86 12.36 -21.75
C LYS A 51 -23.08 13.78 -21.21
N HIS A 52 -23.11 13.96 -19.90
CA HIS A 52 -23.29 15.28 -19.28
C HIS A 52 -21.93 15.91 -18.90
N ILE A 53 -20.81 15.22 -19.14
CA ILE A 53 -19.48 15.79 -18.91
C ILE A 53 -19.22 16.85 -19.99
N PRO A 54 -19.02 18.13 -19.62
CA PRO A 54 -18.77 19.19 -20.58
C PRO A 54 -17.39 19.05 -21.25
N LEU A 55 -17.31 19.42 -22.51
CA LEU A 55 -16.04 19.62 -23.19
C LEU A 55 -15.50 21.00 -22.80
N TRP A 56 -14.38 21.03 -22.06
CA TRP A 56 -13.68 22.26 -21.68
C TRP A 56 -12.36 22.38 -22.43
N ALA A 57 -12.34 23.13 -23.53
CA ALA A 57 -11.17 23.23 -24.39
C ALA A 57 -9.88 23.68 -23.67
N TRP A 58 -9.97 24.57 -22.69
CA TRP A 58 -8.82 25.05 -21.91
C TRP A 58 -8.11 23.95 -21.10
N THR A 59 -8.80 22.85 -20.78
CA THR A 59 -8.23 21.75 -20.01
C THR A 59 -7.23 20.92 -20.81
N ILE A 60 -7.06 21.20 -22.11
CA ILE A 60 -5.96 20.65 -22.92
C ILE A 60 -4.59 21.08 -22.38
N VAL A 61 -4.49 22.22 -21.67
CA VAL A 61 -3.23 22.69 -21.08
C VAL A 61 -2.76 21.81 -19.92
N PRO A 62 -3.56 21.55 -18.86
CA PRO A 62 -3.17 20.58 -17.86
C PRO A 62 -3.01 19.17 -18.45
N TYR A 63 -3.80 18.78 -19.43
CA TYR A 63 -3.66 17.48 -20.12
C TYR A 63 -2.25 17.30 -20.69
N TRP A 64 -1.76 18.22 -21.50
CA TRP A 64 -0.43 18.18 -22.12
C TRP A 64 0.72 18.33 -21.11
N SER A 65 0.48 18.98 -19.98
CA SER A 65 1.53 19.22 -18.99
C SER A 65 2.14 17.95 -18.42
N ILE A 66 1.45 16.81 -18.53
CA ILE A 66 1.94 15.52 -18.03
C ILE A 66 3.21 15.07 -18.76
N ASP A 67 3.35 15.36 -20.04
CA ASP A 67 4.53 14.98 -20.83
C ASP A 67 5.77 15.75 -20.37
N LEU A 68 5.60 17.04 -20.06
CA LEU A 68 6.65 17.85 -19.46
C LEU A 68 7.04 17.29 -18.08
N PHE A 69 6.08 17.00 -17.24
CA PHE A 69 6.33 16.44 -15.91
C PHE A 69 6.95 15.05 -15.97
N TYR A 70 6.60 14.24 -16.96
CA TYR A 70 7.23 12.94 -17.19
C TYR A 70 8.75 13.12 -17.41
N GLY A 71 9.15 13.95 -18.36
CA GLY A 71 10.56 14.20 -18.67
C GLY A 71 11.32 14.81 -17.49
N LEU A 72 10.76 15.85 -16.86
CA LEU A 72 11.37 16.50 -15.72
C LEU A 72 11.52 15.57 -14.50
N SER A 73 10.61 14.62 -14.30
CA SER A 73 10.71 13.67 -13.17
C SER A 73 11.99 12.81 -13.22
N LEU A 74 12.47 12.47 -14.40
CA LEU A 74 13.72 11.74 -14.57
C LEU A 74 14.95 12.60 -14.34
N LEU A 75 14.88 13.88 -14.70
CA LEU A 75 16.01 14.82 -14.58
C LEU A 75 16.19 15.37 -13.15
N LEU A 76 15.10 15.42 -12.37
CA LEU A 76 15.07 16.02 -11.02
C LEU A 76 15.29 15.03 -9.88
N CYS A 77 15.51 13.74 -10.16
CA CYS A 77 15.80 12.74 -9.13
C CYS A 77 17.01 13.13 -8.27
N TRP A 78 16.89 12.99 -6.95
CA TRP A 78 17.94 13.36 -6.02
C TRP A 78 19.16 12.44 -6.07
N ASN A 79 18.97 11.16 -6.36
CA ASN A 79 20.05 10.18 -6.46
C ASN A 79 19.73 9.03 -7.41
N LYS A 80 20.71 8.19 -7.69
CA LYS A 80 20.58 7.04 -8.61
C LYS A 80 19.55 6.01 -8.16
N PHE A 81 19.35 5.83 -6.85
CA PHE A 81 18.33 4.90 -6.35
C PHE A 81 16.93 5.41 -6.70
N GLU A 82 16.63 6.68 -6.42
CA GLU A 82 15.35 7.28 -6.78
C GLU A 82 15.11 7.25 -8.28
N LEU A 83 16.13 7.61 -9.08
CA LEU A 83 16.05 7.55 -10.54
C LEU A 83 15.73 6.13 -11.03
N LYS A 84 16.40 5.12 -10.50
CA LYS A 84 16.10 3.72 -10.82
C LYS A 84 14.65 3.36 -10.53
N GLN A 85 14.14 3.73 -9.34
CA GLN A 85 12.74 3.46 -8.97
C GLN A 85 11.78 4.20 -9.90
N GLN A 86 12.03 5.48 -10.17
CA GLN A 86 11.19 6.29 -11.07
C GLN A 86 11.16 5.74 -12.49
N ALA A 87 12.32 5.42 -13.08
CA ALA A 87 12.41 4.83 -14.41
C ALA A 87 11.69 3.47 -14.49
N LEU A 88 11.83 2.61 -13.47
CA LEU A 88 11.12 1.31 -13.41
C LEU A 88 9.62 1.48 -13.29
N ARG A 89 9.14 2.47 -12.53
CA ARG A 89 7.70 2.79 -12.43
C ARG A 89 7.14 3.21 -13.77
N LEU A 90 7.81 4.15 -14.47
CA LEU A 90 7.38 4.64 -15.78
C LEU A 90 7.43 3.54 -16.84
N PHE A 91 8.49 2.73 -16.85
CA PHE A 91 8.60 1.59 -17.75
C PHE A 91 7.49 0.55 -17.52
N LEU A 92 7.25 0.19 -16.26
CA LEU A 92 6.21 -0.80 -15.91
C LEU A 92 4.80 -0.26 -16.22
N ALA A 93 4.54 1.03 -15.96
CA ALA A 93 3.29 1.69 -16.33
C ALA A 93 3.01 1.53 -17.82
N GLN A 94 4.00 1.78 -18.65
CA GLN A 94 3.91 1.62 -20.11
C GLN A 94 3.63 0.16 -20.48
N VAL A 95 4.42 -0.78 -19.96
CA VAL A 95 4.26 -2.21 -20.28
C VAL A 95 2.87 -2.72 -19.92
N ILE A 96 2.38 -2.42 -18.70
CA ILE A 96 1.04 -2.87 -18.27
C ILE A 96 -0.05 -2.24 -19.14
N SER A 97 -0.01 -0.91 -19.36
CA SER A 97 -1.03 -0.22 -20.13
C SER A 97 -1.09 -0.72 -21.57
N ILE A 98 0.05 -0.84 -22.24
CA ILE A 98 0.11 -1.36 -23.62
C ILE A 98 -0.39 -2.81 -23.67
N SER A 99 -0.02 -3.65 -22.70
CA SER A 99 -0.52 -5.03 -22.64
C SER A 99 -2.06 -5.05 -22.51
N CYS A 100 -2.63 -4.17 -21.70
CA CYS A 100 -4.09 -4.05 -21.58
C CYS A 100 -4.74 -3.55 -22.88
N PHE A 101 -4.16 -2.56 -23.56
CA PHE A 101 -4.68 -2.03 -24.82
C PHE A 101 -4.69 -3.08 -25.95
N LEU A 102 -3.69 -3.96 -25.98
CA LEU A 102 -3.62 -5.04 -26.96
C LEU A 102 -4.55 -6.22 -26.62
N LEU A 103 -4.69 -6.56 -25.33
CA LEU A 103 -5.52 -7.69 -24.89
C LEU A 103 -7.01 -7.34 -24.78
N PHE A 104 -7.30 -6.11 -24.45
CA PHE A 104 -8.67 -5.59 -24.22
C PHE A 104 -8.83 -4.23 -24.90
N PRO A 105 -8.79 -4.18 -26.25
CA PRO A 105 -8.92 -2.92 -26.97
C PRO A 105 -10.29 -2.27 -26.71
N LEU A 106 -10.26 -1.00 -26.37
CA LEU A 106 -11.44 -0.17 -26.13
C LEU A 106 -11.30 1.14 -26.93
N LYS A 107 -12.45 1.74 -27.31
CA LYS A 107 -12.47 3.04 -27.98
C LYS A 107 -13.27 4.07 -27.21
N PHE A 108 -12.88 5.33 -27.33
CA PHE A 108 -13.67 6.47 -26.92
C PHE A 108 -14.85 6.65 -27.90
N SER A 109 -16.06 6.90 -27.41
CA SER A 109 -17.28 6.80 -28.21
C SER A 109 -17.94 8.14 -28.51
N PHE A 110 -17.53 9.27 -27.88
CA PHE A 110 -18.12 10.57 -28.18
C PHE A 110 -17.35 11.27 -29.30
N GLU A 111 -18.09 11.89 -30.21
CA GLU A 111 -17.51 12.72 -31.28
C GLU A 111 -17.27 14.12 -30.74
N ARG A 112 -16.01 14.56 -30.87
CA ARG A 112 -15.60 15.89 -30.44
C ARG A 112 -15.95 16.91 -31.54
N PRO A 113 -16.66 18.02 -31.22
CA PRO A 113 -16.87 19.09 -32.19
C PRO A 113 -15.53 19.73 -32.57
N PRO A 114 -15.43 20.30 -33.79
CA PRO A 114 -14.25 21.08 -34.17
C PRO A 114 -14.05 22.26 -33.21
N LEU A 115 -12.81 22.52 -32.81
CA LEU A 115 -12.46 23.59 -31.88
C LEU A 115 -11.51 24.55 -32.59
N ASP A 116 -11.83 25.85 -32.52
CA ASP A 116 -11.01 26.91 -33.12
C ASP A 116 -10.08 27.57 -32.10
N GLY A 117 -9.13 28.38 -32.62
CA GLY A 117 -8.24 29.22 -31.83
C GLY A 117 -7.12 28.45 -31.14
N PHE A 118 -6.55 29.09 -30.07
CA PHE A 118 -5.37 28.57 -29.39
C PHE A 118 -5.53 27.14 -28.86
N PHE A 119 -6.64 26.84 -28.22
CA PHE A 119 -6.88 25.49 -27.68
C PHE A 119 -7.16 24.49 -28.80
N GLY A 120 -7.87 24.88 -29.86
CA GLY A 120 -8.13 24.02 -31.03
C GLY A 120 -6.86 23.51 -31.66
N LEU A 121 -5.86 24.39 -31.83
CA LEU A 121 -4.53 24.00 -32.35
C LEU A 121 -3.89 22.85 -31.54
N TRP A 122 -3.97 22.88 -30.21
CA TRP A 122 -3.42 21.82 -29.36
C TRP A 122 -4.20 20.51 -29.48
N PHE A 123 -5.51 20.58 -29.70
CA PHE A 123 -6.31 19.39 -30.03
C PHE A 123 -5.95 18.82 -31.39
N ASP A 124 -5.69 19.64 -32.40
CA ASP A 124 -5.28 19.18 -33.73
C ASP A 124 -3.93 18.48 -33.67
N VAL A 125 -2.97 19.04 -32.91
CA VAL A 125 -1.68 18.40 -32.67
C VAL A 125 -1.87 17.06 -31.98
N LEU A 126 -2.72 16.97 -30.95
CA LEU A 126 -3.00 15.73 -30.23
C LEU A 126 -3.60 14.68 -31.16
N MET A 127 -4.61 15.03 -31.93
CA MET A 127 -5.29 14.12 -32.85
C MET A 127 -4.41 13.66 -34.00
N GLY A 128 -3.31 14.36 -34.24
CA GLY A 128 -2.30 13.97 -35.24
C GLY A 128 -1.59 12.64 -34.91
N PHE A 129 -1.48 12.28 -33.63
CA PHE A 129 -0.83 11.05 -33.22
C PHE A 129 -1.65 10.17 -32.27
N ASP A 130 -2.62 10.73 -31.54
CA ASP A 130 -3.47 10.00 -30.59
C ASP A 130 -4.84 9.70 -31.20
N LYS A 131 -5.09 8.43 -31.48
CA LYS A 131 -6.37 7.94 -31.97
C LYS A 131 -7.26 7.59 -30.78
N PRO A 132 -8.59 7.53 -30.93
CA PRO A 132 -9.52 7.29 -29.84
C PRO A 132 -9.58 5.82 -29.36
N PHE A 133 -8.42 5.17 -29.31
CA PHE A 133 -8.29 3.80 -28.83
C PHE A 133 -7.59 3.75 -27.47
N ASN A 134 -6.66 3.09 -27.11
CA ASN A 134 -5.84 3.10 -25.88
C ASN A 134 -6.54 3.61 -24.61
N GLN A 135 -7.72 3.05 -24.27
CA GLN A 135 -8.59 3.59 -23.24
C GLN A 135 -8.23 3.09 -21.82
N ALA A 136 -8.58 1.85 -21.45
CA ALA A 136 -8.40 1.33 -20.10
C ALA A 136 -7.17 0.40 -19.99
N PRO A 137 -6.29 0.65 -19.00
CA PRO A 137 -6.27 1.77 -18.03
C PRO A 137 -5.79 3.08 -18.67
N SER A 138 -6.36 4.23 -18.31
CA SER A 138 -5.84 5.52 -18.80
C SER A 138 -4.36 5.68 -18.42
N LEU A 139 -3.47 5.69 -19.43
CA LEU A 139 -2.04 5.86 -19.21
C LEU A 139 -1.73 7.23 -18.60
N HIS A 140 -2.49 8.28 -18.94
CA HIS A 140 -2.42 9.59 -18.29
C HIS A 140 -2.63 9.50 -16.79
N ILE A 141 -3.62 8.76 -16.34
CA ILE A 141 -3.91 8.58 -14.90
C ILE A 141 -2.85 7.72 -14.23
N VAL A 142 -2.34 6.68 -14.91
CA VAL A 142 -1.22 5.87 -14.39
C VAL A 142 0.00 6.75 -14.15
N LEU A 143 0.38 7.56 -15.15
CA LEU A 143 1.50 8.49 -15.06
C LEU A 143 1.24 9.56 -14.00
N LEU A 144 0.02 10.12 -13.94
CA LEU A 144 -0.38 11.11 -12.95
C LEU A 144 -0.12 10.62 -11.52
N MET A 145 -0.50 9.38 -11.19
CA MET A 145 -0.25 8.78 -9.87
C MET A 145 1.23 8.71 -9.53
N ILE A 146 2.06 8.31 -10.50
CA ILE A 146 3.52 8.19 -10.32
C ILE A 146 4.17 9.58 -10.16
N LEU A 147 3.75 10.54 -10.97
CA LEU A 147 4.27 11.91 -10.98
C LEU A 147 3.82 12.69 -9.75
N TRP A 148 2.57 12.50 -9.30
CA TRP A 148 2.08 13.08 -8.05
C TRP A 148 2.92 12.64 -6.85
N ASP A 149 3.20 11.30 -6.69
CA ASP A 149 4.09 10.79 -5.63
C ASP A 149 5.49 11.40 -5.74
N PHE A 150 6.03 11.52 -6.96
CA PHE A 150 7.34 12.09 -7.22
C PHE A 150 7.40 13.56 -6.78
N TYR A 151 6.58 14.42 -7.39
CA TYR A 151 6.64 15.86 -7.16
C TYR A 151 6.26 16.24 -5.72
N ARG A 152 5.28 15.57 -5.13
CA ARG A 152 4.87 15.83 -3.75
C ARG A 152 5.98 15.55 -2.72
N ARG A 153 6.90 14.62 -3.04
CA ARG A 153 8.10 14.36 -2.22
C ARG A 153 9.19 15.42 -2.40
N HIS A 154 9.25 16.09 -3.55
CA HIS A 154 10.27 17.07 -3.89
C HIS A 154 9.94 18.50 -3.43
N VAL A 155 8.72 18.75 -3.01
CA VAL A 155 8.26 20.06 -2.55
C VAL A 155 7.82 20.05 -1.09
N SER A 156 7.75 21.23 -0.47
CA SER A 156 7.34 21.41 0.92
C SER A 156 6.36 22.58 1.07
N GLY A 157 5.71 22.70 2.22
CA GLY A 157 4.81 23.79 2.53
C GLY A 157 3.67 23.95 1.51
N ILE A 158 3.39 25.18 1.10
CA ILE A 158 2.30 25.53 0.17
C ILE A 158 2.44 24.87 -1.20
N TRP A 159 3.67 24.59 -1.64
CA TRP A 159 3.92 23.96 -2.94
C TRP A 159 3.30 22.55 -3.06
N LYS A 160 3.12 21.85 -1.93
CA LYS A 160 2.40 20.55 -1.94
C LYS A 160 0.95 20.71 -2.38
N TYR A 161 0.28 21.74 -1.90
CA TYR A 161 -1.12 22.01 -2.28
C TYR A 161 -1.23 22.45 -3.75
N LEU A 162 -0.22 23.18 -4.27
CA LEU A 162 -0.19 23.54 -5.69
C LEU A 162 0.03 22.33 -6.58
N VAL A 163 0.91 21.39 -6.18
CA VAL A 163 1.08 20.10 -6.88
C VAL A 163 -0.21 19.29 -6.82
N ASP A 164 -0.81 19.17 -5.65
CA ASP A 164 -2.08 18.43 -5.48
C ASP A 164 -3.18 19.03 -6.37
N PHE A 165 -3.34 20.36 -6.38
CA PHE A 165 -4.32 21.06 -7.20
C PHE A 165 -4.08 20.85 -8.70
N TRP A 166 -2.82 20.98 -9.17
CA TRP A 166 -2.50 20.76 -10.57
C TRP A 166 -2.73 19.32 -11.02
N CYS A 167 -2.37 18.36 -10.16
CA CYS A 167 -2.66 16.94 -10.42
C CYS A 167 -4.16 16.65 -10.50
N VAL A 168 -4.98 17.31 -9.67
CA VAL A 168 -6.45 17.21 -9.78
C VAL A 168 -6.93 17.78 -11.12
N LEU A 169 -6.39 18.91 -11.58
CA LEU A 169 -6.71 19.46 -12.90
C LEU A 169 -6.33 18.51 -14.04
N ILE A 170 -5.15 17.88 -13.98
CA ILE A 170 -4.76 16.85 -14.95
C ILE A 170 -5.76 15.68 -14.90
N GLY A 171 -6.13 15.21 -13.72
CA GLY A 171 -7.10 14.12 -13.57
C GLY A 171 -8.49 14.45 -14.14
N ILE A 172 -8.97 15.68 -13.95
CA ILE A 172 -10.24 16.16 -14.54
C ILE A 172 -10.10 16.34 -16.05
N SER A 173 -8.95 16.79 -16.54
CA SER A 173 -8.74 17.10 -17.94
C SER A 173 -8.94 15.88 -18.85
N VAL A 174 -8.61 14.66 -18.40
CA VAL A 174 -8.79 13.46 -19.24
C VAL A 174 -10.24 13.21 -19.62
N LEU A 175 -11.19 13.62 -18.76
CA LEU A 175 -12.62 13.55 -19.03
C LEU A 175 -13.12 14.78 -19.82
N THR A 176 -12.69 15.98 -19.43
CA THR A 176 -13.19 17.23 -20.01
C THR A 176 -12.54 17.59 -21.36
N THR A 177 -11.48 16.92 -21.75
CA THR A 177 -10.94 16.93 -23.13
C THR A 177 -11.57 15.85 -24.00
N TRP A 178 -12.44 15.02 -23.44
CA TRP A 178 -13.05 13.87 -24.12
C TRP A 178 -12.02 12.93 -24.72
N GLN A 179 -11.01 12.57 -23.92
CA GLN A 179 -9.99 11.58 -24.31
C GLN A 179 -10.25 10.20 -23.70
N HIS A 180 -10.87 10.15 -22.53
CA HIS A 180 -11.12 8.92 -21.77
C HIS A 180 -12.54 8.85 -21.23
N HIS A 181 -13.07 7.63 -21.11
CA HIS A 181 -14.27 7.32 -20.34
C HIS A 181 -13.96 7.18 -18.86
N PHE A 182 -14.97 7.31 -18.00
CA PHE A 182 -14.78 7.30 -16.56
C PHE A 182 -14.11 6.02 -16.03
N ILE A 183 -14.41 4.85 -16.63
CA ILE A 183 -13.84 3.57 -16.20
C ILE A 183 -12.31 3.53 -16.33
N ASP A 184 -11.75 4.34 -17.20
CA ASP A 184 -10.32 4.40 -17.45
C ASP A 184 -9.55 5.04 -16.27
N LEU A 185 -10.24 5.89 -15.48
CA LEU A 185 -9.64 6.58 -14.34
C LEU A 185 -9.35 5.62 -13.17
N PRO A 186 -10.33 4.91 -12.59
CA PRO A 186 -10.07 3.98 -11.49
C PRO A 186 -9.11 2.86 -11.89
N THR A 187 -9.18 2.37 -13.13
CA THR A 187 -8.22 1.38 -13.63
C THR A 187 -6.81 1.97 -13.74
N GLY A 188 -6.67 3.22 -14.20
CA GLY A 188 -5.40 3.96 -14.21
C GLY A 188 -4.83 4.18 -12.80
N ILE A 189 -5.67 4.59 -11.84
CA ILE A 189 -5.28 4.75 -10.42
C ILE A 189 -4.74 3.43 -9.86
N LEU A 190 -5.39 2.29 -10.11
CA LEU A 190 -4.95 0.99 -9.63
C LEU A 190 -3.61 0.58 -10.22
N VAL A 191 -3.41 0.76 -11.53
CA VAL A 191 -2.12 0.44 -12.18
C VAL A 191 -1.01 1.38 -11.70
N GLY A 192 -1.28 2.69 -11.55
CA GLY A 192 -0.34 3.64 -10.99
C GLY A 192 0.06 3.30 -9.55
N ALA A 193 -0.92 2.95 -8.72
CA ALA A 193 -0.68 2.48 -7.36
C ALA A 193 0.14 1.18 -7.35
N LEU A 194 -0.12 0.24 -8.27
CA LEU A 194 0.66 -0.99 -8.41
C LEU A 194 2.13 -0.69 -8.76
N CYS A 195 2.40 0.23 -9.68
CA CYS A 195 3.76 0.64 -10.02
C CYS A 195 4.50 1.26 -8.82
N LEU A 196 3.82 2.11 -8.04
CA LEU A 196 4.36 2.70 -6.82
C LEU A 196 4.62 1.66 -5.73
N TRP A 197 3.73 0.68 -5.60
CA TRP A 197 3.82 -0.39 -4.61
C TRP A 197 4.97 -1.36 -4.93
N LEU A 198 5.17 -1.72 -6.20
CA LEU A 198 6.25 -2.62 -6.63
C LEU A 198 7.63 -1.97 -6.49
N PHE A 199 7.74 -0.67 -6.74
CA PHE A 199 8.99 0.10 -6.70
C PHE A 199 8.93 1.23 -5.66
N PRO A 200 8.77 0.94 -4.36
CA PRO A 200 8.65 1.95 -3.32
C PRO A 200 10.00 2.63 -3.05
N ILE A 201 9.95 3.86 -2.53
CA ILE A 201 11.13 4.64 -2.13
C ILE A 201 11.31 4.61 -0.62
N SER A 202 10.23 4.75 0.16
CA SER A 202 10.26 4.93 1.61
C SER A 202 10.22 3.64 2.43
N VAL A 203 9.84 2.51 1.81
CA VAL A 203 9.66 1.21 2.47
C VAL A 203 10.39 0.10 1.70
N LYS A 204 10.37 -1.12 2.25
CA LYS A 204 10.94 -2.29 1.56
C LYS A 204 10.09 -2.67 0.35
N SER A 205 10.76 -2.97 -0.77
CA SER A 205 10.09 -3.51 -1.95
C SER A 205 9.52 -4.91 -1.66
N PRO A 206 8.36 -5.28 -2.26
CA PRO A 206 7.83 -6.64 -2.20
C PRO A 206 8.79 -7.72 -2.69
N PHE A 207 9.70 -7.37 -3.60
CA PHE A 207 10.71 -8.29 -4.14
C PHE A 207 11.90 -8.52 -3.20
N ARG A 208 12.04 -7.75 -2.13
CA ARG A 208 13.16 -7.90 -1.21
C ARG A 208 13.01 -9.21 -0.43
N LYS A 209 14.03 -10.05 -0.51
CA LYS A 209 14.14 -11.25 0.32
C LYS A 209 14.63 -10.81 1.71
N ASP A 210 13.75 -10.81 2.69
CA ASP A 210 14.12 -10.77 4.10
C ASP A 210 14.24 -12.25 4.52
N GLY A 211 15.37 -12.68 5.04
CA GLY A 211 15.73 -14.02 5.51
C GLY A 211 14.74 -15.19 5.30
N LEU A 212 15.22 -16.39 5.23
CA LEU A 212 14.38 -17.60 5.11
C LEU A 212 13.49 -17.72 6.36
N GLN A 213 12.24 -17.27 6.26
CA GLN A 213 11.22 -17.70 7.20
C GLN A 213 10.76 -19.10 6.77
N LEU A 214 10.73 -20.04 7.69
CA LEU A 214 10.23 -21.39 7.43
C LEU A 214 8.74 -21.30 7.02
N LEU A 215 8.47 -21.69 5.80
CA LEU A 215 7.11 -21.82 5.29
C LEU A 215 6.47 -23.01 5.98
N THR A 216 5.36 -22.78 6.67
CA THR A 216 4.55 -23.87 7.25
C THR A 216 3.30 -24.10 6.41
N ALA A 217 2.72 -25.30 6.50
CA ALA A 217 1.45 -25.62 5.85
C ALA A 217 0.33 -24.61 6.19
N LYS A 218 0.40 -23.98 7.37
CA LYS A 218 -0.56 -22.96 7.80
C LYS A 218 -0.49 -21.69 6.97
N HIS A 219 0.70 -21.23 6.60
CA HIS A 219 0.88 -20.06 5.74
C HIS A 219 0.26 -20.31 4.37
N LEU A 220 0.56 -21.46 3.76
CA LEU A 220 0.00 -21.85 2.47
C LEU A 220 -1.53 -21.99 2.53
N LYS A 221 -2.06 -22.59 3.60
CA LYS A 221 -3.50 -22.72 3.81
C LYS A 221 -4.20 -21.36 3.89
N LEU A 222 -3.65 -20.41 4.65
CA LEU A 222 -4.24 -19.07 4.74
C LEU A 222 -4.08 -18.31 3.43
N GLY A 223 -2.91 -18.38 2.79
CA GLY A 223 -2.69 -17.80 1.47
C GLY A 223 -3.65 -18.34 0.42
N SER A 224 -3.93 -19.68 0.43
CA SER A 224 -4.87 -20.29 -0.51
C SER A 224 -6.30 -19.81 -0.32
N TYR A 225 -6.76 -19.54 0.91
CA TYR A 225 -8.10 -18.97 1.12
C TYR A 225 -8.26 -17.60 0.47
N TYR A 226 -7.26 -16.72 0.64
CA TYR A 226 -7.27 -15.41 -0.02
C TYR A 226 -7.14 -15.54 -1.55
N LEU A 227 -6.33 -16.49 -2.03
CA LEU A 227 -6.19 -16.75 -3.46
C LEU A 227 -7.50 -17.25 -4.07
N CYS A 228 -8.17 -18.21 -3.42
CA CYS A 228 -9.49 -18.68 -3.85
C CYS A 228 -10.51 -17.53 -3.91
N GLY A 229 -10.54 -16.66 -2.89
CA GLY A 229 -11.39 -15.46 -2.91
C GLY A 229 -11.06 -14.55 -4.08
N SER A 230 -9.77 -14.32 -4.36
CA SER A 230 -9.32 -13.54 -5.52
C SER A 230 -9.82 -14.15 -6.84
N VAL A 231 -9.62 -15.46 -7.04
CA VAL A 231 -10.06 -16.17 -8.25
C VAL A 231 -11.58 -16.09 -8.43
N ILE A 232 -12.35 -16.27 -7.35
CA ILE A 232 -13.82 -16.12 -7.38
C ILE A 232 -14.20 -14.71 -7.86
N PHE A 233 -13.60 -13.66 -7.32
CA PHE A 233 -13.89 -12.30 -7.77
C PHE A 233 -13.49 -12.05 -9.23
N PHE A 234 -12.40 -12.64 -9.73
CA PHE A 234 -12.04 -12.55 -11.15
C PHE A 234 -13.07 -13.27 -12.05
N ILE A 235 -13.55 -14.45 -11.64
CA ILE A 235 -14.60 -15.17 -12.37
C ILE A 235 -15.89 -14.33 -12.40
N LEU A 236 -16.33 -13.82 -11.25
CA LEU A 236 -17.51 -12.95 -11.17
C LEU A 236 -17.33 -11.67 -11.99
N ALA A 237 -16.15 -11.09 -12.02
CA ALA A 237 -15.84 -9.93 -12.86
C ALA A 237 -16.02 -10.23 -14.34
N TYR A 238 -15.63 -11.42 -14.77
CA TYR A 238 -15.79 -11.88 -16.15
C TYR A 238 -17.26 -12.16 -16.51
N GLU A 239 -18.00 -12.88 -15.66
CA GLU A 239 -19.37 -13.29 -15.90
C GLU A 239 -20.36 -12.10 -15.90
N PHE A 240 -20.20 -11.13 -14.99
CA PHE A 240 -21.13 -10.02 -14.81
C PHE A 240 -20.69 -8.73 -15.53
N ARG A 241 -19.91 -8.83 -16.61
CA ARG A 241 -19.56 -7.64 -17.40
C ARG A 241 -20.78 -6.91 -17.95
N PRO A 242 -20.75 -5.55 -18.05
CA PRO A 242 -19.62 -4.67 -17.70
C PRO A 242 -19.52 -4.31 -16.21
N TRP A 243 -20.58 -4.47 -15.42
CA TRP A 243 -20.64 -4.07 -14.00
C TRP A 243 -19.71 -4.90 -13.12
N GLY A 244 -19.49 -6.18 -13.47
CA GLY A 244 -18.56 -7.05 -12.79
C GLY A 244 -17.11 -6.57 -12.77
N LEU A 245 -16.70 -5.68 -13.66
CA LEU A 245 -15.34 -5.15 -13.71
C LEU A 245 -14.91 -4.47 -12.41
N TRP A 246 -15.86 -3.94 -11.62
CA TRP A 246 -15.56 -3.41 -10.28
C TRP A 246 -15.03 -4.47 -9.31
N LEU A 247 -15.34 -5.76 -9.54
CA LEU A 247 -14.86 -6.88 -8.73
C LEU A 247 -13.37 -7.20 -8.96
N ILE A 248 -12.77 -6.67 -10.03
CA ILE A 248 -11.31 -6.76 -10.23
C ILE A 248 -10.55 -6.09 -9.07
N TYR A 249 -11.10 -5.03 -8.51
CA TYR A 249 -10.46 -4.33 -7.41
C TYR A 249 -10.29 -5.19 -6.14
N PRO A 250 -11.35 -5.77 -5.55
CA PRO A 250 -11.17 -6.71 -4.45
C PRO A 250 -10.39 -7.97 -4.86
N ALA A 251 -10.47 -8.42 -6.11
CA ALA A 251 -9.67 -9.55 -6.59
C ALA A 251 -8.17 -9.28 -6.49
N VAL A 252 -7.70 -8.13 -7.01
CA VAL A 252 -6.29 -7.71 -6.92
C VAL A 252 -5.85 -7.52 -5.47
N SER A 253 -6.70 -6.92 -4.64
CA SER A 253 -6.42 -6.73 -3.22
C SER A 253 -6.20 -8.07 -2.51
N LEU A 254 -7.09 -9.05 -2.70
CA LEU A 254 -6.96 -10.40 -2.12
C LEU A 254 -5.76 -11.16 -2.70
N PHE A 255 -5.43 -10.97 -3.97
CA PHE A 255 -4.25 -11.57 -4.59
C PHE A 255 -2.94 -11.12 -3.90
N ILE A 256 -2.81 -9.82 -3.62
CA ILE A 256 -1.65 -9.27 -2.89
C ILE A 256 -1.60 -9.84 -1.47
N VAL A 257 -2.74 -9.91 -0.78
CA VAL A 257 -2.84 -10.49 0.57
C VAL A 257 -2.48 -11.98 0.56
N ALA A 258 -2.98 -12.75 -0.43
CA ALA A 258 -2.64 -14.16 -0.60
C ALA A 258 -1.12 -14.37 -0.66
N HIS A 259 -0.41 -13.56 -1.44
CA HIS A 259 1.05 -13.62 -1.55
C HIS A 259 1.74 -13.20 -0.25
N SER A 260 1.22 -12.18 0.46
CA SER A 260 1.76 -11.78 1.75
C SER A 260 1.74 -12.96 2.75
N TYR A 261 0.65 -13.70 2.82
CA TYR A 261 0.53 -14.89 3.69
C TYR A 261 1.36 -16.07 3.18
N SER A 262 1.27 -16.40 1.88
CA SER A 262 1.98 -17.56 1.31
C SER A 262 3.49 -17.48 1.46
N PHE A 263 4.06 -16.27 1.42
CA PHE A 263 5.50 -16.03 1.53
C PHE A 263 5.93 -15.42 2.87
N VAL A 264 5.03 -15.29 3.84
CA VAL A 264 5.25 -14.68 5.17
C VAL A 264 5.91 -13.31 5.07
N ARG A 265 5.30 -12.43 4.30
CA ARG A 265 5.86 -11.12 4.00
C ARG A 265 4.96 -9.98 4.51
N PRO A 266 5.01 -9.65 5.81
CA PRO A 266 4.21 -8.55 6.37
C PRO A 266 4.53 -7.19 5.74
N HIS A 267 5.71 -7.02 5.13
CA HIS A 267 6.08 -5.79 4.44
C HIS A 267 5.31 -5.53 3.12
N PHE A 268 4.50 -6.49 2.63
CA PHE A 268 3.57 -6.25 1.51
C PHE A 268 2.51 -5.20 1.84
N PHE A 269 2.16 -5.06 3.11
CA PHE A 269 1.28 -4.01 3.59
C PHE A 269 1.93 -2.62 3.61
N GLN A 270 3.24 -2.54 3.37
CA GLN A 270 4.02 -1.31 3.28
C GLN A 270 3.77 -0.32 4.42
N LYS A 271 3.64 -0.84 5.64
CA LYS A 271 3.52 -0.03 6.84
C LYS A 271 4.88 0.61 7.17
N GLN A 272 4.88 1.91 7.34
CA GLN A 272 6.05 2.74 7.62
C GLN A 272 6.37 2.73 9.13
N GLU A 273 7.58 3.18 9.49
CA GLU A 273 8.02 3.28 10.89
C GLU A 273 7.16 4.21 11.75
N ASN A 274 6.33 5.04 11.15
CA ASN A 274 5.38 5.91 11.83
C ASN A 274 3.96 5.32 11.92
N GLY A 275 3.76 4.04 11.63
CA GLY A 275 2.48 3.36 11.67
C GLY A 275 1.56 3.57 10.46
N LYS A 276 1.85 4.56 9.59
CA LYS A 276 1.06 4.81 8.37
C LYS A 276 1.45 3.82 7.28
N MET A 277 0.51 3.49 6.42
CA MET A 277 0.81 2.78 5.17
C MET A 277 1.15 3.75 4.05
N THR A 278 1.90 3.29 3.05
CA THR A 278 2.07 4.06 1.82
C THR A 278 0.72 4.28 1.13
N VAL A 279 0.56 5.39 0.41
CA VAL A 279 -0.68 5.67 -0.33
C VAL A 279 -0.99 4.54 -1.33
N ALA A 280 0.05 4.01 -1.98
CA ALA A 280 -0.08 2.88 -2.90
C ALA A 280 -0.69 1.64 -2.22
N ALA A 281 -0.18 1.25 -1.05
CA ALA A 281 -0.75 0.13 -0.30
C ALA A 281 -2.17 0.41 0.18
N GLN A 282 -2.47 1.64 0.63
CA GLN A 282 -3.82 2.02 1.03
C GLN A 282 -4.81 1.89 -0.14
N ILE A 283 -4.44 2.36 -1.34
CA ILE A 283 -5.30 2.24 -2.53
C ILE A 283 -5.46 0.76 -2.91
N LEU A 284 -4.38 0.03 -3.12
CA LEU A 284 -4.47 -1.36 -3.60
C LEU A 284 -5.18 -2.30 -2.65
N LEU A 285 -4.99 -2.09 -1.35
CA LEU A 285 -5.51 -2.97 -0.30
C LEU A 285 -6.81 -2.45 0.34
N ALA A 286 -7.37 -1.31 -0.10
CA ALA A 286 -8.55 -0.71 0.53
C ALA A 286 -9.72 -1.70 0.73
N PRO A 287 -10.10 -2.56 -0.24
CA PRO A 287 -11.13 -3.56 -0.02
C PRO A 287 -10.82 -4.47 1.19
N TYR A 288 -9.59 -5.00 1.24
CA TYR A 288 -9.16 -5.85 2.36
C TYR A 288 -9.08 -5.07 3.68
N LEU A 289 -8.50 -3.86 3.67
CA LEU A 289 -8.32 -3.02 4.87
C LEU A 289 -9.65 -2.66 5.52
N ILE A 290 -10.67 -2.35 4.71
CA ILE A 290 -12.03 -2.07 5.20
C ILE A 290 -12.59 -3.30 5.92
N PHE A 291 -12.50 -4.47 5.31
CA PHE A 291 -12.98 -5.71 5.93
C PHE A 291 -12.16 -6.10 7.17
N ALA A 292 -10.84 -5.95 7.15
CA ALA A 292 -10.00 -6.22 8.31
C ALA A 292 -10.33 -5.29 9.49
N TRP A 293 -10.58 -4.01 9.21
CA TRP A 293 -11.01 -3.05 10.22
C TRP A 293 -12.40 -3.38 10.78
N LEU A 294 -13.37 -3.64 9.91
CA LEU A 294 -14.72 -4.06 10.33
C LEU A 294 -14.67 -5.34 11.16
N ASN A 295 -13.90 -6.34 10.72
CA ASN A 295 -13.69 -7.58 11.46
C ASN A 295 -13.15 -7.30 12.88
N SER A 296 -12.14 -6.43 13.00
CA SER A 296 -11.62 -6.02 14.31
C SER A 296 -12.74 -5.43 15.21
N ARG A 297 -13.58 -4.55 14.67
CA ARG A 297 -14.65 -3.90 15.44
C ARG A 297 -15.77 -4.84 15.81
N ILE A 298 -16.17 -5.76 14.92
CA ILE A 298 -17.21 -6.76 15.17
C ILE A 298 -16.78 -7.73 16.28
N TRP A 299 -15.59 -8.31 16.17
CA TRP A 299 -15.09 -9.29 17.13
C TRP A 299 -14.82 -8.69 18.52
N THR A 300 -14.47 -7.41 18.57
CA THR A 300 -14.19 -6.73 19.84
C THR A 300 -15.36 -5.88 20.36
N LYS A 301 -16.56 -6.02 19.78
CA LYS A 301 -17.73 -5.22 20.15
C LYS A 301 -18.10 -5.36 21.65
N LYS A 302 -17.94 -6.55 22.22
CA LYS A 302 -18.26 -6.84 23.63
C LYS A 302 -17.15 -6.40 24.60
N HIS A 303 -15.93 -6.20 24.11
CA HIS A 303 -14.72 -5.91 24.88
C HIS A 303 -13.87 -4.88 24.16
N PRO A 304 -14.37 -3.66 23.97
CA PRO A 304 -13.69 -2.62 23.20
C PRO A 304 -12.52 -1.98 23.98
N GLU A 305 -12.52 -2.11 25.31
CA GLU A 305 -11.58 -1.44 26.19
C GLU A 305 -10.21 -2.12 26.17
N ASP A 306 -9.17 -1.32 26.43
CA ASP A 306 -7.83 -1.80 26.70
C ASP A 306 -7.74 -2.28 28.16
N SER A 307 -7.02 -3.39 28.38
CA SER A 307 -6.88 -3.98 29.72
C SER A 307 -5.54 -3.63 30.31
N PHE A 308 -5.53 -3.05 31.51
CA PHE A 308 -4.31 -2.93 32.31
C PHE A 308 -3.84 -4.32 32.75
N ILE A 309 -2.58 -4.66 32.49
CA ILE A 309 -2.03 -5.99 32.79
C ILE A 309 -1.12 -5.93 34.01
N ILE A 310 -0.12 -5.08 33.99
CA ILE A 310 0.90 -5.01 35.03
C ILE A 310 1.56 -3.63 35.08
N GLN A 311 2.03 -3.27 36.24
CA GLN A 311 2.98 -2.16 36.41
C GLN A 311 4.37 -2.72 36.69
N HIS A 312 5.33 -2.31 35.88
CA HIS A 312 6.75 -2.60 36.08
C HIS A 312 7.49 -1.27 36.23
N GLU A 313 8.06 -1.05 37.41
CA GLU A 313 8.58 0.27 37.80
C GLU A 313 7.52 1.39 37.60
N LEU A 314 7.87 2.46 36.87
CA LEU A 314 6.98 3.57 36.52
C LEU A 314 6.21 3.36 35.21
N LYS A 315 6.18 2.13 34.67
CA LYS A 315 5.54 1.80 33.39
C LYS A 315 4.31 0.95 33.63
N LYS A 316 3.13 1.47 33.26
CA LYS A 316 1.85 0.74 33.25
C LYS A 316 1.63 0.16 31.87
N ILE A 317 1.52 -1.15 31.76
CA ILE A 317 1.40 -1.90 30.53
C ILE A 317 -0.05 -2.32 30.30
N TYR A 318 -0.55 -1.98 29.13
CA TYR A 318 -1.91 -2.28 28.68
C TYR A 318 -1.87 -3.17 27.44
N ILE A 319 -2.86 -4.04 27.28
CA ILE A 319 -3.14 -4.75 26.04
C ILE A 319 -4.50 -4.30 25.49
N GLY A 320 -4.54 -4.02 24.19
CA GLY A 320 -5.74 -3.61 23.51
C GLY A 320 -5.87 -4.10 22.07
N ARG A 321 -7.01 -3.78 21.48
CA ARG A 321 -7.19 -3.84 20.01
C ARG A 321 -6.53 -2.64 19.37
N ILE A 322 -6.47 -2.64 18.01
CA ILE A 322 -6.04 -1.43 17.28
C ILE A 322 -6.89 -0.23 17.73
N PRO A 323 -6.26 0.82 18.30
CA PRO A 323 -6.99 1.95 18.87
C PRO A 323 -7.73 2.75 17.79
N ALA A 324 -8.83 3.40 18.18
CA ALA A 324 -9.44 4.43 17.36
C ALA A 324 -8.60 5.73 17.45
N GLN A 325 -8.78 6.61 16.47
CA GLN A 325 -7.95 7.83 16.36
C GLN A 325 -8.03 8.75 17.59
N GLN A 326 -9.11 8.65 18.37
CA GLN A 326 -9.36 9.44 19.57
C GLN A 326 -8.70 8.86 20.84
N ASP A 327 -8.32 7.58 20.85
CA ASP A 327 -7.85 6.86 22.04
C ASP A 327 -6.35 6.97 22.28
N HIS A 328 -5.62 7.58 21.35
CA HIS A 328 -4.15 7.60 21.39
C HIS A 328 -3.55 8.48 22.50
N HIS A 329 -4.27 9.53 22.90
CA HIS A 329 -3.75 10.54 23.82
C HIS A 329 -3.58 10.06 25.27
N GLN A 330 -4.18 8.91 25.63
CA GLN A 330 -4.05 8.34 26.96
C GLN A 330 -2.75 7.53 27.16
N TYR A 331 -2.01 7.25 26.08
CA TYR A 331 -0.78 6.47 26.12
C TYR A 331 0.44 7.33 25.79
N ASN A 332 1.49 7.19 26.61
CA ASN A 332 2.79 7.82 26.36
C ASN A 332 3.56 7.10 25.25
N ALA A 333 3.35 5.79 25.13
CA ALA A 333 3.97 4.97 24.09
C ALA A 333 3.05 3.87 23.57
N ILE A 334 3.25 3.48 22.32
CA ILE A 334 2.46 2.46 21.63
C ILE A 334 3.40 1.46 20.94
N PHE A 335 3.19 0.17 21.23
CA PHE A 335 3.84 -0.93 20.55
C PHE A 335 2.87 -1.68 19.64
N ASP A 336 3.13 -1.67 18.35
CA ASP A 336 2.23 -2.14 17.31
C ASP A 336 2.68 -3.51 16.76
N CYS A 337 1.81 -4.52 16.90
CA CYS A 337 2.03 -5.87 16.39
C CYS A 337 1.27 -6.17 15.08
N VAL A 338 0.68 -5.15 14.41
CA VAL A 338 -0.20 -5.35 13.24
C VAL A 338 0.49 -4.96 11.95
N ALA A 339 0.56 -5.87 10.99
CA ALA A 339 0.98 -5.53 9.64
C ALA A 339 -0.17 -4.95 8.79
N GLU A 340 -1.38 -5.50 8.96
CA GLU A 340 -2.51 -5.35 8.04
C GLU A 340 -3.30 -4.03 8.18
N LEU A 341 -3.16 -3.31 9.28
CA LEU A 341 -3.95 -2.10 9.53
C LEU A 341 -3.05 -0.90 9.83
N PRO A 342 -3.30 0.27 9.21
CA PRO A 342 -2.56 1.48 9.51
C PRO A 342 -2.95 2.09 10.85
N LEU A 343 -2.01 2.78 11.48
CA LEU A 343 -2.22 3.61 12.64
C LEU A 343 -1.71 5.03 12.36
N ASN A 344 -2.58 6.04 12.55
CA ASN A 344 -2.15 7.44 12.54
C ASN A 344 -1.83 7.85 13.96
N GLN A 345 -0.57 8.31 14.24
CA GLN A 345 -0.23 8.50 15.61
C GLN A 345 0.74 9.67 15.89
N ALA A 346 0.73 10.18 17.12
CA ALA A 346 1.49 11.33 17.59
C ALA A 346 2.37 11.05 18.82
N THR A 347 2.35 9.85 19.42
CA THR A 347 3.10 9.46 20.62
C THR A 347 4.35 8.64 20.29
N ALA A 348 5.20 8.32 21.26
CA ALA A 348 6.32 7.40 21.06
C ALA A 348 5.81 6.06 20.51
N TYR A 349 6.40 5.60 19.40
CA TYR A 349 5.91 4.46 18.65
C TYR A 349 7.03 3.52 18.24
N GLN A 350 6.76 2.25 18.38
CA GLN A 350 7.60 1.18 17.86
C GLN A 350 6.71 0.06 17.33
N GLN A 351 7.20 -0.72 16.36
CA GLN A 351 6.42 -1.79 15.76
C GLN A 351 7.22 -3.07 15.57
N TYR A 352 6.54 -4.19 15.69
CA TYR A 352 6.95 -5.48 15.18
C TYR A 352 5.84 -6.08 14.34
N LEU A 353 5.93 -5.94 13.02
CA LEU A 353 4.86 -6.31 12.10
C LEU A 353 4.73 -7.83 11.99
N SER A 354 3.56 -8.34 12.32
CA SER A 354 3.18 -9.75 12.21
C SER A 354 1.85 -9.92 11.50
N LEU A 355 1.70 -11.03 10.76
CA LEU A 355 0.47 -11.40 10.08
C LEU A 355 -0.52 -12.03 11.06
N ASP A 356 -1.81 -11.82 10.84
CA ASP A 356 -2.84 -12.40 11.69
C ASP A 356 -2.88 -13.94 11.56
N LEU A 357 -3.27 -14.61 12.66
CA LEU A 357 -3.35 -16.07 12.76
C LEU A 357 -2.02 -16.82 12.60
N ILE A 358 -0.92 -16.15 12.35
CA ILE A 358 0.43 -16.75 12.23
C ILE A 358 1.15 -16.61 13.58
N PRO A 359 1.63 -17.71 14.20
CA PRO A 359 2.47 -17.63 15.40
C PRO A 359 3.77 -16.91 15.12
N LEU A 360 4.21 -16.07 16.07
CA LEU A 360 5.56 -15.53 16.06
C LEU A 360 6.54 -16.63 16.48
N GLN A 361 7.57 -16.86 15.71
CA GLN A 361 8.65 -17.80 16.04
C GLN A 361 9.51 -17.25 17.18
N ALA A 362 10.23 -18.10 17.91
CA ALA A 362 11.05 -17.71 19.05
C ALA A 362 12.06 -16.59 18.73
N ASN A 363 12.71 -16.63 17.57
CA ASN A 363 13.60 -15.55 17.11
C ASN A 363 12.87 -14.24 16.80
N GLN A 364 11.62 -14.33 16.38
CA GLN A 364 10.77 -13.16 16.13
C GLN A 364 10.25 -12.55 17.43
N LEU A 365 9.92 -13.38 18.42
CA LEU A 365 9.59 -12.94 19.79
C LEU A 365 10.77 -12.21 20.43
N GLU A 366 11.99 -12.74 20.30
CA GLU A 366 13.22 -12.09 20.76
C GLU A 366 13.39 -10.69 20.16
N LEU A 367 13.24 -10.55 18.84
CA LEU A 367 13.31 -9.25 18.16
C LEU A 367 12.17 -8.31 18.57
N ALA A 368 10.96 -8.83 18.77
CA ALA A 368 9.81 -8.04 19.20
C ALA A 368 10.02 -7.50 20.62
N VAL A 369 10.50 -8.35 21.53
CA VAL A 369 10.82 -7.98 22.92
C VAL A 369 11.97 -6.97 22.96
N ALA A 370 13.02 -7.16 22.15
CA ALA A 370 14.12 -6.18 22.06
C ALA A 370 13.63 -4.79 21.61
N ARG A 371 12.72 -4.73 20.65
CA ARG A 371 12.10 -3.46 20.21
C ARG A 371 11.17 -2.86 21.26
N LEU A 372 10.45 -3.69 22.00
CA LEU A 372 9.62 -3.23 23.12
C LEU A 372 10.49 -2.61 24.22
N ASN A 373 11.60 -3.25 24.57
CA ASN A 373 12.55 -2.71 25.52
C ASN A 373 13.19 -1.40 25.03
N ASP A 374 13.55 -1.30 23.76
CA ASP A 374 14.06 -0.06 23.16
C ASP A 374 13.01 1.07 23.24
N LEU A 375 11.73 0.78 23.02
CA LEU A 375 10.65 1.75 23.21
C LEU A 375 10.58 2.19 24.68
N MET A 376 10.58 1.23 25.60
CA MET A 376 10.46 1.50 27.05
C MET A 376 11.66 2.27 27.61
N SER A 377 12.86 2.05 27.07
CA SER A 377 14.08 2.76 27.52
C SER A 377 14.11 4.23 27.11
N LYS A 378 13.38 4.62 26.10
CA LYS A 378 13.28 6.00 25.59
C LYS A 378 12.25 6.86 26.33
N LEU A 379 11.46 6.25 27.24
CA LEU A 379 10.46 6.97 28.00
C LEU A 379 11.08 7.63 29.23
N GLU A 380 10.49 8.76 29.63
CA GLU A 380 10.94 9.48 30.82
C GLU A 380 10.85 8.62 32.07
N ALA A 381 11.91 8.65 32.89
CA ALA A 381 11.99 7.90 34.14
C ALA A 381 11.41 8.67 35.35
N SER A 382 10.90 9.89 35.15
CA SER A 382 10.44 10.79 36.24
C SER A 382 8.95 10.68 36.53
N SER A 383 8.15 10.08 35.65
CA SER A 383 6.70 9.99 35.78
C SER A 383 6.15 8.63 35.33
N ILE A 384 4.92 8.33 35.78
CA ILE A 384 4.21 7.11 35.33
C ILE A 384 3.93 7.20 33.82
N GLN A 385 4.36 6.18 33.08
CA GLN A 385 4.21 6.06 31.64
C GLN A 385 3.22 4.95 31.29
N ASN A 386 2.17 5.29 30.55
CA ASN A 386 1.21 4.32 30.04
C ASN A 386 1.65 3.80 28.69
N ILE A 387 1.79 2.49 28.53
CA ILE A 387 2.24 1.82 27.31
C ILE A 387 1.16 0.89 26.83
N LEU A 388 0.71 1.07 25.59
CA LEU A 388 -0.23 0.16 24.93
C LEU A 388 0.53 -0.80 24.00
N ILE A 389 0.34 -2.10 24.23
CA ILE A 389 0.76 -3.16 23.29
C ILE A 389 -0.50 -3.67 22.60
N PHE A 390 -0.62 -3.51 21.29
CA PHE A 390 -1.86 -3.88 20.60
C PHE A 390 -1.62 -4.78 19.37
N CYS A 391 -2.64 -5.55 19.04
CA CYS A 391 -2.79 -6.15 17.72
C CYS A 391 -4.21 -5.86 17.18
N ALA A 392 -4.62 -6.43 16.05
CA ALA A 392 -5.91 -6.11 15.47
C ALA A 392 -7.09 -6.30 16.47
N LEU A 393 -7.06 -7.37 17.27
CA LEU A 393 -8.09 -7.71 18.27
C LEU A 393 -7.61 -7.54 19.71
N GLY A 394 -6.32 -7.51 19.96
CA GLY A 394 -5.76 -7.56 21.32
C GLY A 394 -5.89 -8.94 21.99
N TYR A 395 -5.96 -10.03 21.20
CA TYR A 395 -6.22 -11.36 21.73
C TYR A 395 -5.02 -12.32 21.65
N SER A 396 -4.15 -12.16 20.65
CA SER A 396 -3.15 -13.18 20.36
C SER A 396 -1.74 -12.62 20.19
N ARG A 397 -1.47 -11.85 19.11
CA ARG A 397 -0.13 -11.35 18.77
C ARG A 397 0.46 -10.46 19.87
N SER A 398 -0.30 -9.47 20.33
CA SER A 398 0.10 -8.59 21.44
C SER A 398 0.31 -9.36 22.74
N SER A 399 -0.53 -10.36 23.01
CA SER A 399 -0.41 -11.21 24.20
C SER A 399 0.84 -12.10 24.13
N ALA A 400 1.16 -12.67 22.94
CA ALA A 400 2.38 -13.45 22.78
C ALA A 400 3.65 -12.61 23.03
N VAL A 401 3.69 -11.38 22.49
CA VAL A 401 4.82 -10.47 22.72
C VAL A 401 4.94 -10.07 24.21
N LEU A 402 3.81 -9.75 24.86
CA LEU A 402 3.86 -9.41 26.28
C LEU A 402 4.22 -10.62 27.15
N THR A 403 3.72 -11.83 26.84
CA THR A 403 4.13 -13.06 27.55
C THR A 403 5.65 -13.27 27.42
N ALA A 404 6.20 -13.14 26.21
CA ALA A 404 7.64 -13.25 25.99
C ALA A 404 8.43 -12.20 26.78
N TRP A 405 7.94 -10.97 26.86
CA TRP A 405 8.53 -9.91 27.65
C TRP A 405 8.52 -10.23 29.17
N LEU A 406 7.38 -10.73 29.69
CA LEU A 406 7.25 -11.15 31.08
C LEU A 406 8.21 -12.29 31.44
N ILE A 407 8.36 -13.28 30.55
CA ILE A 407 9.35 -14.37 30.69
C ILE A 407 10.78 -13.80 30.76
N GLN A 408 11.10 -12.79 29.95
CA GLN A 408 12.41 -12.15 30.00
C GLN A 408 12.69 -11.43 31.33
N GLN A 409 11.64 -10.83 31.95
CA GLN A 409 11.76 -10.15 33.25
C GLN A 409 11.90 -11.16 34.41
N ASN A 410 11.33 -12.36 34.29
CA ASN A 410 11.40 -13.41 35.29
C ASN A 410 11.63 -14.77 34.60
N GLN A 411 12.91 -15.11 34.40
CA GLN A 411 13.31 -16.31 33.67
C GLN A 411 13.02 -17.62 34.42
N ASP A 412 12.80 -17.56 35.74
CA ASP A 412 12.46 -18.72 36.56
C ASP A 412 10.97 -19.05 36.56
N ALA A 413 10.12 -18.10 36.14
CA ALA A 413 8.68 -18.28 36.11
C ALA A 413 8.22 -19.26 35.02
N ASN A 414 7.12 -19.98 35.28
CA ASN A 414 6.47 -20.84 34.31
C ASN A 414 5.71 -20.00 33.29
N ILE A 415 5.69 -20.45 32.04
CA ILE A 415 4.93 -19.81 30.94
C ILE A 415 3.45 -19.71 31.28
N ASP A 416 2.85 -20.75 31.84
CA ASP A 416 1.44 -20.76 32.24
C ASP A 416 1.13 -19.70 33.29
N GLU A 417 2.05 -19.42 34.19
CA GLU A 417 1.93 -18.35 35.17
C GLU A 417 1.90 -16.99 34.46
N MET A 418 2.82 -16.73 33.53
CA MET A 418 2.87 -15.47 32.76
C MET A 418 1.62 -15.28 31.91
N VAL A 419 1.13 -16.36 31.30
CA VAL A 419 -0.13 -16.34 30.54
C VAL A 419 -1.33 -16.09 31.47
N SER A 420 -1.32 -16.65 32.70
CA SER A 420 -2.40 -16.46 33.68
C SER A 420 -2.53 -15.02 34.13
N ILE A 421 -1.41 -14.30 34.30
CA ILE A 421 -1.40 -12.86 34.61
C ILE A 421 -2.20 -12.08 33.52
N ILE A 422 -1.91 -12.37 32.28
CA ILE A 422 -2.61 -11.69 31.15
C ILE A 422 -4.09 -12.08 31.11
N ARG A 423 -4.40 -13.39 31.23
CA ARG A 423 -5.79 -13.89 31.19
C ARG A 423 -6.64 -13.40 32.35
N LYS A 424 -6.05 -13.17 33.51
CA LYS A 424 -6.77 -12.61 34.67
C LYS A 424 -7.32 -11.19 34.34
N ALA A 425 -6.55 -10.38 33.67
CA ALA A 425 -6.94 -9.02 33.26
C ALA A 425 -7.73 -8.98 31.95
N ARG A 426 -7.47 -9.95 31.06
CA ARG A 426 -8.07 -10.03 29.71
C ARG A 426 -8.46 -11.49 29.39
N PRO A 427 -9.62 -11.99 29.87
CA PRO A 427 -9.99 -13.40 29.79
C PRO A 427 -10.14 -13.98 28.36
N TRP A 428 -10.39 -13.13 27.39
CA TRP A 428 -10.55 -13.50 25.97
C TRP A 428 -9.24 -13.61 25.17
N VAL A 429 -8.09 -13.57 25.85
CA VAL A 429 -6.79 -13.83 25.22
C VAL A 429 -6.70 -15.28 24.78
N VAL A 430 -6.31 -15.47 23.51
CA VAL A 430 -6.18 -16.77 22.87
C VAL A 430 -4.73 -16.97 22.45
N LEU A 431 -3.99 -17.79 23.20
CA LEU A 431 -2.70 -18.33 22.80
C LEU A 431 -2.90 -19.82 22.45
N LYS A 432 -2.76 -20.15 21.17
CA LYS A 432 -2.90 -21.53 20.67
C LYS A 432 -1.61 -22.32 20.94
N GLN A 433 -1.70 -23.64 20.90
CA GLN A 433 -0.58 -24.55 21.16
C GLN A 433 0.71 -24.16 20.44
N ALA A 434 0.65 -23.88 19.15
CA ALA A 434 1.82 -23.46 18.36
C ALA A 434 2.46 -22.13 18.81
N GLN A 435 1.73 -21.27 19.55
CA GLN A 435 2.30 -20.04 20.11
C GLN A 435 2.93 -20.33 21.46
N LEU A 436 2.38 -21.25 22.24
CA LEU A 436 2.96 -21.71 23.51
C LEU A 436 4.28 -22.44 23.25
N GLU A 437 4.33 -23.30 22.26
CA GLU A 437 5.56 -23.99 21.81
C GLU A 437 6.69 -22.99 21.46
N GLU A 438 6.36 -21.93 20.71
CA GLU A 438 7.36 -20.92 20.35
C GLU A 438 7.79 -20.07 21.57
N LEU A 439 6.90 -19.85 22.53
CA LEU A 439 7.25 -19.24 23.82
C LEU A 439 8.15 -20.14 24.68
N GLU A 440 7.95 -21.46 24.65
CA GLU A 440 8.82 -22.43 25.31
C GLU A 440 10.23 -22.42 24.69
N ILE A 441 10.32 -22.46 23.37
CA ILE A 441 11.60 -22.38 22.65
C ILE A 441 12.30 -21.07 23.02
N TYR A 442 11.58 -19.95 23.05
CA TYR A 442 12.12 -18.65 23.44
C TYR A 442 12.64 -18.66 24.89
N HIS A 443 11.88 -19.25 25.82
CA HIS A 443 12.26 -19.38 27.22
C HIS A 443 13.53 -20.24 27.40
N LEU A 444 13.59 -21.38 26.70
CA LEU A 444 14.78 -22.25 26.72
C LEU A 444 16.02 -21.52 26.17
N LYS A 445 15.86 -20.70 25.14
CA LYS A 445 16.93 -19.84 24.61
C LYS A 445 17.46 -18.85 25.65
N LEU A 446 16.57 -18.20 26.39
CA LEU A 446 16.96 -17.26 27.44
C LEU A 446 17.80 -17.94 28.56
N LYS A 447 17.50 -19.22 28.84
CA LYS A 447 18.24 -20.04 29.81
C LYS A 447 19.54 -20.65 29.25
N GLY A 448 19.83 -20.42 27.95
CA GLY A 448 20.98 -21.05 27.28
C GLY A 448 20.83 -22.56 27.06
N LEU A 449 19.60 -23.08 27.13
CA LEU A 449 19.26 -24.52 26.99
C LEU A 449 18.75 -24.90 25.59
N ALA A 450 18.54 -23.95 24.71
CA ALA A 450 18.14 -24.20 23.33
C ALA A 450 19.28 -23.96 22.34
N PRO A 451 19.39 -24.73 21.25
CA PRO A 451 20.39 -24.54 20.20
C PRO A 451 20.18 -23.25 19.39
#